data_bf6c70d3b6771b79184b860abe8e566b
#
_entry.id   bf6c70d3b6771b79184b860abe8e566b
#
_cell.length_a   1.000
_cell.length_b   1.000
_cell.length_c   1.000
_cell.angle_alpha   90.00
_cell.angle_beta   90.00
_cell.angle_gamma   90.00
#
_symmetry.space_group_name_H-M   'P 1'
#
loop_
_entity.id
_entity.type
_entity.pdbx_description
1 polymer ?
#
loop_
_entity_poly.entity_id
_entity_poly.type
_entity_poly.pdbx_seq_one_letter_code
_entity_poly.pdbx_strand_id
1 'polypeptide(L)'
;WVPICVIVILFIVAGIIPGHLFSSIPVTHVFRNYTERKGGWKRTLLFLQFTGVTFVLGILCVVLLQYNRITTKPIGYNPEGIAFTYHNFADSESALDNLRRLPMVSDVSGSESSIISGYGGLAVTDENGIILFTTRLNACLYNYVPFMGIRIKEGRNLNGPDQALVNEEFVRQMRWTDGAIGKKYENFTIVGVMENFPVNSYYEEQDPVAFIGQQQINNCYHVRLKQPYEENLRSLNKSMEEMYPTE
;
A
#
# COMPACT_ATOMS: atom_id res chain seq x y z
N TRP A 1 -19.01 6.08 -13.23
CA TRP A 1 -20.47 6.09 -13.37
C TRP A 1 -21.19 6.34 -12.03
N VAL A 2 -20.74 5.73 -10.91
CA VAL A 2 -21.40 5.86 -9.60
C VAL A 2 -21.58 7.32 -9.15
N PRO A 3 -20.57 8.22 -9.20
CA PRO A 3 -20.74 9.61 -8.80
C PRO A 3 -21.80 10.36 -9.63
N ILE A 4 -21.86 10.07 -10.94
CA ILE A 4 -22.84 10.69 -11.84
C ILE A 4 -24.26 10.26 -11.48
N CYS A 5 -24.48 8.96 -11.23
CA CYS A 5 -25.77 8.46 -10.77
C CYS A 5 -26.21 9.11 -9.46
N VAL A 6 -25.32 9.27 -8.52
CA VAL A 6 -25.62 9.94 -7.22
C VAL A 6 -26.02 11.39 -7.43
N ILE A 7 -25.30 12.14 -8.27
CA ILE A 7 -25.62 13.55 -8.60
C ILE A 7 -27.00 13.65 -9.26
N VAL A 8 -27.30 12.76 -10.21
CA VAL A 8 -28.62 12.75 -10.89
C VAL A 8 -29.75 12.43 -9.90
N ILE A 9 -29.57 11.45 -9.03
CA ILE A 9 -30.56 11.11 -7.99
C ILE A 9 -30.75 12.30 -7.05
N LEU A 10 -29.70 12.93 -6.59
CA LEU A 10 -29.76 14.11 -5.74
C LEU A 10 -30.49 15.27 -6.43
N PHE A 11 -30.22 15.51 -7.72
CA PHE A 11 -30.89 16.55 -8.49
C PHE A 11 -32.40 16.29 -8.65
N ILE A 12 -32.79 15.04 -8.90
CA ILE A 12 -34.20 14.66 -8.99
C ILE A 12 -34.90 14.82 -7.63
N VAL A 13 -34.33 14.28 -6.56
CA VAL A 13 -34.95 14.25 -5.23
C VAL A 13 -34.96 15.64 -4.59
N ALA A 14 -33.89 16.39 -4.68
CA ALA A 14 -33.77 17.69 -4.02
C ALA A 14 -34.23 18.88 -4.90
N GLY A 15 -34.23 18.73 -6.23
CA GLY A 15 -34.60 19.78 -7.17
C GLY A 15 -35.98 19.60 -7.80
N ILE A 16 -36.17 18.52 -8.57
CA ILE A 16 -37.37 18.34 -9.41
C ILE A 16 -38.62 18.08 -8.54
N ILE A 17 -38.52 17.20 -7.55
CA ILE A 17 -39.69 16.84 -6.71
C ILE A 17 -40.22 18.05 -5.93
N PRO A 18 -39.39 18.80 -5.16
CA PRO A 18 -39.86 20.02 -4.51
C PRO A 18 -40.32 21.10 -5.50
N GLY A 19 -39.59 21.29 -6.61
CA GLY A 19 -39.93 22.26 -7.66
C GLY A 19 -41.32 22.01 -8.22
N HIS A 20 -41.65 20.78 -8.51
CA HIS A 20 -43.00 20.40 -9.03
C HIS A 20 -44.10 20.60 -7.99
N LEU A 21 -43.80 20.26 -6.72
CA LEU A 21 -44.76 20.45 -5.61
C LEU A 21 -45.09 21.94 -5.38
N PHE A 22 -44.07 22.82 -5.50
CA PHE A 22 -44.27 24.27 -5.33
C PHE A 22 -44.87 24.96 -6.55
N SER A 23 -44.59 24.49 -7.77
CA SER A 23 -45.16 25.07 -9.01
C SER A 23 -46.66 24.80 -9.17
N SER A 24 -47.18 23.77 -8.53
CA SER A 24 -48.61 23.41 -8.56
C SER A 24 -49.47 24.20 -7.56
N ILE A 25 -48.90 25.11 -6.76
CA ILE A 25 -49.61 25.95 -5.81
C ILE A 25 -50.14 27.20 -6.54
N PRO A 26 -51.44 27.39 -6.75
CA PRO A 26 -51.96 28.60 -7.41
C PRO A 26 -51.61 29.85 -6.61
N VAL A 27 -51.11 30.88 -7.28
CA VAL A 27 -50.69 32.16 -6.66
C VAL A 27 -51.81 32.78 -5.82
N THR A 28 -53.04 32.58 -6.19
CA THR A 28 -54.24 33.02 -5.43
C THR A 28 -54.38 32.41 -4.04
N HIS A 29 -53.86 31.20 -3.81
CA HIS A 29 -53.84 30.56 -2.49
C HIS A 29 -52.78 31.13 -1.55
N VAL A 30 -51.71 31.70 -2.08
CA VAL A 30 -50.60 32.28 -1.28
C VAL A 30 -51.08 33.56 -0.58
N PHE A 31 -51.97 34.37 -1.22
CA PHE A 31 -52.46 35.63 -0.67
C PHE A 31 -53.72 35.50 0.16
N ARG A 32 -54.48 34.43 0.05
CA ARG A 32 -55.81 34.33 0.69
C ARG A 32 -55.87 33.43 1.91
N ASN A 33 -54.95 32.53 2.15
CA ASN A 33 -54.97 31.57 3.27
C ASN A 33 -53.61 31.42 3.93
N TYR A 34 -53.05 32.52 4.41
CA TYR A 34 -51.94 32.43 5.37
C TYR A 34 -52.49 32.29 6.79
N THR A 35 -53.48 31.44 6.97
CA THR A 35 -53.94 30.97 8.27
C THR A 35 -53.18 29.67 8.59
N GLU A 36 -52.51 29.72 9.71
CA GLU A 36 -51.65 28.68 10.30
C GLU A 36 -52.28 27.27 10.20
N ARG A 37 -51.99 26.59 9.11
CA ARG A 37 -52.09 25.13 9.11
C ARG A 37 -50.94 24.60 9.94
N LYS A 38 -51.26 23.97 11.10
CA LYS A 38 -50.34 23.35 12.05
C LYS A 38 -49.10 22.79 11.42
N GLY A 39 -47.95 23.36 11.74
CA GLY A 39 -46.65 23.16 11.10
C GLY A 39 -45.96 21.81 11.32
N GLY A 40 -46.70 20.71 11.39
CA GLY A 40 -46.11 19.35 11.51
C GLY A 40 -45.17 18.98 10.35
N TRP A 41 -45.62 19.21 9.12
CA TRP A 41 -44.85 18.93 7.89
C TRP A 41 -43.50 19.70 7.83
N LYS A 42 -43.51 20.98 8.17
CA LYS A 42 -42.27 21.80 8.13
C LYS A 42 -41.24 21.28 9.12
N ARG A 43 -41.65 20.88 10.33
CA ARG A 43 -40.74 20.30 11.34
C ARG A 43 -40.19 18.97 10.91
N THR A 44 -40.99 18.09 10.30
CA THR A 44 -40.55 16.79 9.79
C THR A 44 -39.54 16.95 8.65
N LEU A 45 -39.80 17.89 7.72
CA LEU A 45 -38.86 18.18 6.62
C LEU A 45 -37.54 18.73 7.15
N LEU A 46 -37.59 19.65 8.11
CA LEU A 46 -36.40 20.23 8.73
C LEU A 46 -35.62 19.19 9.50
N PHE A 47 -36.29 18.31 10.25
CA PHE A 47 -35.64 17.16 10.91
C PHE A 47 -34.94 16.24 9.91
N LEU A 48 -35.62 15.87 8.80
CA LEU A 48 -35.04 15.03 7.76
C LEU A 48 -33.81 15.67 7.11
N GLN A 49 -33.87 16.99 6.83
CA GLN A 49 -32.74 17.74 6.29
C GLN A 49 -31.54 17.76 7.23
N PHE A 50 -31.76 18.06 8.51
CA PHE A 50 -30.69 18.07 9.51
C PHE A 50 -30.09 16.67 9.70
N THR A 51 -30.94 15.64 9.74
CA THR A 51 -30.47 14.25 9.84
C THR A 51 -29.61 13.88 8.62
N GLY A 52 -30.05 14.22 7.41
CA GLY A 52 -29.30 13.98 6.19
C GLY A 52 -27.93 14.71 6.17
N VAL A 53 -27.93 15.98 6.53
CA VAL A 53 -26.68 16.77 6.61
C VAL A 53 -25.73 16.22 7.66
N THR A 54 -26.23 15.90 8.85
CA THR A 54 -25.42 15.32 9.94
C THR A 54 -24.84 13.98 9.54
N PHE A 55 -25.61 13.14 8.84
CA PHE A 55 -25.14 11.86 8.32
C PHE A 55 -24.00 12.03 7.31
N VAL A 56 -24.17 12.94 6.34
CA VAL A 56 -23.13 13.23 5.32
C VAL A 56 -21.87 13.81 5.97
N LEU A 57 -22.02 14.74 6.92
CA LEU A 57 -20.89 15.29 7.68
C LEU A 57 -20.19 14.21 8.51
N GLY A 58 -20.94 13.28 9.10
CA GLY A 58 -20.38 12.15 9.83
C GLY A 58 -19.54 11.25 8.93
N ILE A 59 -20.04 10.89 7.75
CA ILE A 59 -19.28 10.12 6.76
C ILE A 59 -18.01 10.88 6.34
N LEU A 60 -18.13 12.16 6.02
CA LEU A 60 -17.00 12.99 5.62
C LEU A 60 -15.91 13.03 6.72
N CYS A 61 -16.34 13.19 7.97
CA CYS A 61 -15.42 13.18 9.11
C CYS A 61 -14.67 11.83 9.23
N VAL A 62 -15.37 10.70 9.09
CA VAL A 62 -14.75 9.36 9.11
C VAL A 62 -13.74 9.22 7.97
N VAL A 63 -14.11 9.62 6.75
CA VAL A 63 -13.20 9.56 5.57
C VAL A 63 -11.96 10.41 5.80
N LEU A 64 -12.11 11.64 6.33
CA LEU A 64 -10.97 12.52 6.63
C LEU A 64 -10.06 11.93 7.71
N LEU A 65 -10.63 11.34 8.76
CA LEU A 65 -9.84 10.67 9.80
C LEU A 65 -9.09 9.45 9.25
N GLN A 66 -9.74 8.64 8.42
CA GLN A 66 -9.09 7.50 7.75
C GLN A 66 -7.97 7.96 6.81
N TYR A 67 -8.23 8.97 5.99
CA TYR A 67 -7.23 9.55 5.10
C TYR A 67 -6.01 10.06 5.88
N ASN A 68 -6.24 10.85 6.92
CA ASN A 68 -5.16 11.35 7.76
C ASN A 68 -4.36 10.20 8.41
N ARG A 69 -5.04 9.15 8.88
CA ARG A 69 -4.38 7.98 9.47
C ARG A 69 -3.49 7.25 8.46
N ILE A 70 -3.92 7.13 7.18
CA ILE A 70 -3.15 6.47 6.13
C ILE A 70 -1.93 7.29 5.76
N THR A 71 -2.09 8.60 5.59
CA THR A 71 -1.02 9.49 5.10
C THR A 71 0.03 9.82 6.15
N THR A 72 -0.31 9.70 7.45
CA THR A 72 0.62 10.04 8.54
C THR A 72 1.34 8.85 9.16
N LYS A 73 0.86 7.62 8.94
CA LYS A 73 1.56 6.44 9.43
C LYS A 73 2.86 6.20 8.65
N PRO A 74 3.99 5.95 9.34
CA PRO A 74 5.21 5.53 8.67
C PRO A 74 4.97 4.18 7.96
N ILE A 75 5.39 4.09 6.71
CA ILE A 75 5.24 2.88 5.89
C ILE A 75 6.17 1.77 6.38
N GLY A 76 7.21 2.11 7.17
CA GLY A 76 8.20 1.14 7.66
C GLY A 76 9.32 0.83 6.66
N TYR A 77 9.29 1.43 5.47
CA TYR A 77 10.36 1.43 4.49
C TYR A 77 10.39 2.79 3.76
N ASN A 78 11.47 3.07 3.03
CA ASN A 78 11.63 4.33 2.29
C ASN A 78 11.38 4.12 0.78
N PRO A 79 10.20 4.47 0.26
CA PRO A 79 9.86 4.35 -1.17
C PRO A 79 10.39 5.52 -2.01
N GLU A 80 10.98 6.55 -1.40
CA GLU A 80 11.33 7.79 -2.07
C GLU A 80 12.39 7.59 -3.16
N GLY A 81 12.07 8.04 -4.37
CA GLY A 81 12.96 7.97 -5.52
C GLY A 81 13.25 6.54 -6.02
N ILE A 82 12.49 5.53 -5.61
CA ILE A 82 12.69 4.16 -6.08
C ILE A 82 11.89 3.93 -7.37
N ALA A 83 12.61 3.57 -8.44
CA ALA A 83 12.06 2.93 -9.63
C ALA A 83 12.38 1.43 -9.59
N PHE A 84 11.52 0.60 -10.17
CA PHE A 84 11.80 -0.83 -10.31
C PHE A 84 11.36 -1.33 -11.68
N THR A 85 12.01 -2.39 -12.13
CA THR A 85 11.69 -3.09 -13.37
C THR A 85 11.78 -4.60 -13.19
N TYR A 86 10.89 -5.31 -13.85
CA TYR A 86 11.01 -6.76 -14.01
C TYR A 86 11.71 -7.05 -15.31
N HIS A 87 12.88 -7.62 -15.22
CA HIS A 87 13.66 -8.01 -16.39
C HIS A 87 14.56 -9.21 -16.07
N ASN A 88 14.74 -10.09 -17.04
CA ASN A 88 15.63 -11.23 -16.90
C ASN A 88 16.91 -10.95 -17.69
N PHE A 89 17.88 -10.33 -17.05
CA PHE A 89 19.18 -10.10 -17.68
C PHE A 89 19.98 -11.39 -17.73
N ALA A 90 20.67 -11.60 -18.85
CA ALA A 90 21.57 -12.77 -19.02
C ALA A 90 22.72 -12.76 -18.01
N ASP A 91 23.17 -11.57 -17.61
CA ASP A 91 24.16 -11.34 -16.55
C ASP A 91 23.64 -10.25 -15.60
N SER A 92 23.07 -10.69 -14.49
CA SER A 92 22.47 -9.80 -13.49
C SER A 92 23.48 -8.94 -12.75
N GLU A 93 24.70 -9.42 -12.55
CA GLU A 93 25.77 -8.70 -11.86
C GLU A 93 26.26 -7.53 -12.72
N SER A 94 26.56 -7.79 -14.00
CA SER A 94 26.90 -6.74 -14.95
C SER A 94 25.78 -5.73 -15.13
N ALA A 95 24.50 -6.15 -15.13
CA ALA A 95 23.38 -5.24 -15.21
C ALA A 95 23.29 -4.31 -14.00
N LEU A 96 23.45 -4.83 -12.78
CA LEU A 96 23.47 -4.02 -11.57
C LEU A 96 24.64 -3.03 -11.57
N ASP A 97 25.82 -3.44 -12.04
CA ASP A 97 26.99 -2.58 -12.12
C ASP A 97 26.83 -1.48 -13.18
N ASN A 98 26.23 -1.78 -14.31
CA ASN A 98 25.89 -0.79 -15.33
C ASN A 98 24.91 0.24 -14.77
N LEU A 99 23.87 -0.19 -14.06
CA LEU A 99 22.91 0.70 -13.39
C LEU A 99 23.57 1.59 -12.35
N ARG A 100 24.50 1.06 -11.52
CA ARG A 100 25.25 1.84 -10.52
C ARG A 100 26.09 2.95 -11.11
N ARG A 101 26.62 2.76 -12.33
CA ARG A 101 27.45 3.76 -13.02
C ARG A 101 26.66 4.93 -13.61
N LEU A 102 25.34 4.83 -13.70
CA LEU A 102 24.53 5.90 -14.25
C LEU A 102 24.51 7.13 -13.31
N PRO A 103 24.72 8.34 -13.84
CA PRO A 103 24.88 9.54 -13.01
C PRO A 103 23.64 9.90 -12.20
N MET A 104 22.43 9.53 -12.70
CA MET A 104 21.16 9.77 -12.03
C MET A 104 20.86 8.75 -10.91
N VAL A 105 21.62 7.68 -10.81
CA VAL A 105 21.42 6.60 -9.84
C VAL A 105 22.22 6.89 -8.57
N SER A 106 21.61 6.66 -7.42
CA SER A 106 22.30 6.75 -6.12
C SER A 106 22.62 5.38 -5.53
N ASP A 107 21.76 4.39 -5.74
CA ASP A 107 21.94 3.03 -5.26
C ASP A 107 21.08 2.05 -6.08
N VAL A 108 21.45 0.76 -6.09
CA VAL A 108 20.71 -0.31 -6.74
C VAL A 108 20.64 -1.55 -5.86
N SER A 109 19.54 -2.29 -5.98
CA SER A 109 19.36 -3.58 -5.35
C SER A 109 18.48 -4.49 -6.20
N GLY A 110 18.29 -5.73 -5.79
CA GLY A 110 17.46 -6.70 -6.49
C GLY A 110 16.72 -7.61 -5.54
N SER A 111 15.57 -8.09 -6.00
CA SER A 111 14.76 -9.09 -5.31
C SER A 111 13.92 -9.88 -6.33
N GLU A 112 13.29 -10.96 -5.91
CA GLU A 112 12.38 -11.69 -6.80
C GLU A 112 11.08 -10.92 -7.07
N SER A 113 10.61 -10.15 -6.10
CA SER A 113 9.39 -9.35 -6.24
C SER A 113 9.55 -7.98 -5.59
N SER A 114 8.90 -6.98 -6.16
CA SER A 114 8.85 -5.65 -5.55
C SER A 114 7.89 -5.63 -4.35
N ILE A 115 8.26 -4.91 -3.29
CA ILE A 115 7.38 -4.65 -2.13
C ILE A 115 6.05 -3.99 -2.54
N ILE A 116 6.05 -3.23 -3.63
CA ILE A 116 4.87 -2.52 -4.14
C ILE A 116 3.90 -3.47 -4.84
N SER A 117 4.41 -4.48 -5.56
CA SER A 117 3.58 -5.47 -6.26
C SER A 117 3.16 -6.65 -5.39
N GLY A 118 3.64 -6.68 -4.15
CA GLY A 118 3.39 -7.75 -3.20
C GLY A 118 4.31 -8.95 -3.37
N TYR A 119 4.34 -9.80 -2.37
CA TYR A 119 5.16 -11.02 -2.34
C TYR A 119 4.31 -12.27 -2.47
N GLY A 120 4.91 -13.33 -3.00
CA GLY A 120 4.31 -14.65 -2.99
C GLY A 120 4.06 -15.16 -1.56
N GLY A 121 3.02 -15.96 -1.38
CA GLY A 121 2.75 -16.64 -0.12
C GLY A 121 3.41 -18.01 -0.09
N LEU A 122 4.05 -18.35 1.02
CA LEU A 122 4.57 -19.68 1.29
C LEU A 122 3.97 -20.21 2.60
N ALA A 123 3.49 -21.45 2.58
CA ALA A 123 2.96 -22.09 3.79
C ALA A 123 4.13 -22.47 4.72
N VAL A 124 4.05 -22.03 5.96
CA VAL A 124 4.95 -22.46 7.05
C VAL A 124 4.33 -23.65 7.73
N THR A 125 5.05 -24.77 7.77
CA THR A 125 4.59 -26.01 8.36
C THR A 125 5.36 -26.36 9.62
N ASP A 126 4.74 -27.16 10.48
CA ASP A 126 5.41 -27.81 11.61
C ASP A 126 6.17 -29.09 11.16
N GLU A 127 6.81 -29.75 12.11
CA GLU A 127 7.55 -31.00 11.88
C GLU A 127 6.67 -32.16 11.35
N ASN A 128 5.37 -32.06 11.50
CA ASN A 128 4.38 -33.05 11.05
C ASN A 128 3.78 -32.68 9.69
N GLY A 129 4.20 -31.55 9.08
CA GLY A 129 3.67 -31.04 7.82
C GLY A 129 2.33 -30.30 7.96
N ILE A 130 1.90 -29.96 9.16
CA ILE A 130 0.68 -29.18 9.39
C ILE A 130 0.99 -27.70 9.14
N ILE A 131 0.16 -27.04 8.32
CA ILE A 131 0.30 -25.61 8.03
C ILE A 131 0.00 -24.80 9.30
N LEU A 132 0.98 -24.05 9.77
CA LEU A 132 0.85 -23.13 10.89
C LEU A 132 0.28 -21.78 10.44
N PHE A 133 0.84 -21.23 9.40
CA PHE A 133 0.41 -19.97 8.77
C PHE A 133 1.03 -19.82 7.37
N THR A 134 0.66 -18.76 6.66
CA THR A 134 1.28 -18.39 5.38
C THR A 134 2.16 -17.16 5.58
N THR A 135 3.42 -17.23 5.18
CA THR A 135 4.36 -16.09 5.19
C THR A 135 4.49 -15.48 3.80
N ARG A 136 4.79 -14.19 3.75
CA ARG A 136 5.22 -13.50 2.54
C ARG A 136 6.72 -13.70 2.38
N LEU A 137 7.11 -14.46 1.37
CA LEU A 137 8.50 -14.78 1.10
C LEU A 137 9.03 -13.95 -0.07
N ASN A 138 10.24 -13.41 0.08
CA ASN A 138 10.96 -12.77 -1.00
C ASN A 138 12.45 -13.07 -0.90
N ALA A 139 13.03 -13.59 -1.96
CA ALA A 139 14.47 -13.71 -2.07
C ALA A 139 15.06 -12.37 -2.56
N CYS A 140 16.16 -11.93 -1.97
CA CYS A 140 16.71 -10.62 -2.24
C CYS A 140 18.23 -10.56 -2.05
N LEU A 141 18.86 -9.59 -2.69
CA LEU A 141 20.26 -9.28 -2.49
C LEU A 141 20.50 -8.83 -1.04
N TYR A 142 21.71 -9.06 -0.53
CA TYR A 142 22.06 -8.75 0.85
C TYR A 142 21.94 -7.26 1.22
N ASN A 143 22.00 -6.36 0.23
CA ASN A 143 21.80 -4.94 0.44
C ASN A 143 20.32 -4.48 0.34
N TYR A 144 19.37 -5.39 0.04
CA TYR A 144 17.98 -5.02 -0.20
C TYR A 144 17.30 -4.35 1.01
N VAL A 145 17.47 -4.93 2.19
CA VAL A 145 16.84 -4.43 3.43
C VAL A 145 17.35 -3.02 3.78
N PRO A 146 18.65 -2.75 3.84
CA PRO A 146 19.14 -1.39 4.02
C PRO A 146 18.82 -0.46 2.83
N PHE A 147 18.81 -0.97 1.59
CA PHE A 147 18.38 -0.20 0.42
C PHE A 147 16.93 0.28 0.58
N MET A 148 16.03 -0.58 1.03
CA MET A 148 14.63 -0.21 1.29
C MET A 148 14.45 0.62 2.56
N GLY A 149 15.48 0.77 3.40
CA GLY A 149 15.40 1.48 4.67
C GLY A 149 14.55 0.76 5.72
N ILE A 150 14.37 -0.55 5.59
CA ILE A 150 13.65 -1.37 6.56
C ILE A 150 14.52 -1.53 7.81
N ARG A 151 13.94 -1.25 8.97
CA ARG A 151 14.67 -1.31 10.24
C ARG A 151 14.79 -2.73 10.75
N ILE A 152 16.03 -3.14 11.04
CA ILE A 152 16.32 -4.38 11.78
C ILE A 152 16.29 -4.05 13.27
N LYS A 153 15.40 -4.71 14.00
CA LYS A 153 15.20 -4.51 15.43
C LYS A 153 16.17 -5.35 16.28
N GLU A 154 16.41 -6.57 15.83
CA GLU A 154 17.28 -7.53 16.52
C GLU A 154 18.19 -8.24 15.51
N GLY A 155 19.39 -8.62 15.95
CA GLY A 155 20.33 -9.35 15.12
C GLY A 155 21.06 -8.47 14.10
N ARG A 156 21.27 -9.00 12.92
CA ARG A 156 22.05 -8.36 11.84
C ARG A 156 21.41 -8.55 10.47
N ASN A 157 21.90 -7.83 9.47
CA ASN A 157 21.47 -7.99 8.07
C ASN A 157 22.00 -9.30 7.45
N LEU A 158 21.40 -9.66 6.31
CA LEU A 158 21.83 -10.79 5.46
C LEU A 158 23.28 -10.59 4.98
N ASN A 159 24.06 -11.65 5.00
CA ASN A 159 25.39 -11.69 4.39
C ASN A 159 25.76 -13.07 3.80
N GLY A 160 24.79 -13.96 3.65
CA GLY A 160 24.96 -15.28 3.10
C GLY A 160 23.64 -15.90 2.60
N PRO A 161 23.73 -16.93 1.73
CA PRO A 161 22.54 -17.52 1.08
C PRO A 161 21.68 -18.35 2.02
N ASP A 162 22.25 -18.92 3.10
CA ASP A 162 21.52 -19.77 4.06
C ASP A 162 20.93 -18.96 5.22
N GLN A 163 20.67 -17.68 4.98
CA GLN A 163 20.21 -16.74 6.00
C GLN A 163 18.86 -16.16 5.65
N ALA A 164 18.05 -15.96 6.69
CA ALA A 164 16.78 -15.27 6.57
C ALA A 164 16.65 -14.14 7.59
N LEU A 165 15.96 -13.07 7.16
CA LEU A 165 15.40 -12.04 8.02
C LEU A 165 13.90 -12.26 8.08
N VAL A 166 13.33 -12.19 9.28
CA VAL A 166 11.88 -12.28 9.49
C VAL A 166 11.37 -11.03 10.17
N ASN A 167 10.09 -10.73 10.05
CA ASN A 167 9.48 -9.62 10.78
C ASN A 167 8.94 -10.08 12.16
N GLU A 168 8.57 -9.12 13.01
CA GLU A 168 8.02 -9.41 14.35
C GLU A 168 6.77 -10.28 14.29
N GLU A 169 5.94 -10.13 13.24
CA GLU A 169 4.73 -10.91 13.05
C GLU A 169 5.04 -12.38 12.77
N PHE A 170 6.06 -12.68 11.99
CA PHE A 170 6.54 -14.04 11.77
C PHE A 170 6.95 -14.70 13.10
N VAL A 171 7.75 -13.99 13.91
CA VAL A 171 8.19 -14.46 15.23
C VAL A 171 7.00 -14.73 16.15
N ARG A 172 6.00 -13.84 16.13
CA ARG A 172 4.76 -14.00 16.91
C ARG A 172 3.98 -15.25 16.50
N GLN A 173 3.82 -15.50 15.21
CA GLN A 173 3.08 -16.65 14.69
C GLN A 173 3.80 -17.97 14.93
N MET A 174 5.13 -17.97 14.89
CA MET A 174 5.96 -19.10 15.30
C MET A 174 5.94 -19.37 16.81
N ARG A 175 5.36 -18.45 17.60
CA ARG A 175 5.34 -18.50 19.08
C ARG A 175 6.74 -18.63 19.70
N TRP A 176 7.74 -18.01 19.08
CA TRP A 176 9.11 -18.00 19.60
C TRP A 176 9.26 -16.96 20.71
N THR A 177 9.05 -17.40 21.95
CA THR A 177 9.11 -16.53 23.15
C THR A 177 10.54 -16.31 23.65
N ASP A 178 11.46 -17.18 23.28
CA ASP A 178 12.87 -17.24 23.69
C ASP A 178 13.82 -16.59 22.66
N GLY A 179 13.27 -15.81 21.71
CA GLY A 179 14.01 -15.18 20.63
C GLY A 179 14.00 -15.97 19.34
N ALA A 180 14.30 -15.29 18.23
CA ALA A 180 14.28 -15.86 16.89
C ALA A 180 15.69 -16.12 16.33
N ILE A 181 16.68 -15.37 16.80
CA ILE A 181 18.04 -15.41 16.26
C ILE A 181 18.68 -16.78 16.44
N GLY A 182 19.22 -17.34 15.35
CA GLY A 182 19.85 -18.65 15.31
C GLY A 182 18.89 -19.81 15.13
N LYS A 183 17.57 -19.59 15.20
CA LYS A 183 16.58 -20.64 14.88
C LYS A 183 16.57 -20.90 13.38
N LYS A 184 16.11 -22.07 12.99
CA LYS A 184 15.99 -22.48 11.60
C LYS A 184 14.54 -22.37 11.13
N TYR A 185 14.38 -21.88 9.93
CA TYR A 185 13.15 -21.96 9.15
C TYR A 185 13.51 -22.62 7.82
N GLU A 186 13.00 -23.84 7.60
CA GLU A 186 13.44 -24.71 6.51
C GLU A 186 14.99 -24.90 6.53
N ASN A 187 15.66 -24.50 5.46
CA ASN A 187 17.10 -24.57 5.33
C ASN A 187 17.81 -23.28 5.74
N PHE A 188 17.06 -22.24 6.17
CA PHE A 188 17.61 -20.92 6.48
C PHE A 188 17.77 -20.73 7.98
N THR A 189 18.84 -20.06 8.37
CA THR A 189 19.06 -19.60 9.74
C THR A 189 18.58 -18.17 9.88
N ILE A 190 17.73 -17.90 10.86
CA ILE A 190 17.25 -16.54 11.18
C ILE A 190 18.42 -15.74 11.76
N VAL A 191 18.82 -14.68 11.08
CA VAL A 191 19.95 -13.82 11.47
C VAL A 191 19.51 -12.46 12.00
N GLY A 192 18.26 -12.07 11.77
CA GLY A 192 17.71 -10.83 12.31
C GLY A 192 16.18 -10.78 12.24
N VAL A 193 15.63 -9.88 13.05
CA VAL A 193 14.20 -9.58 13.11
C VAL A 193 13.98 -8.13 12.69
N MET A 194 13.14 -7.94 11.68
CA MET A 194 12.74 -6.64 11.16
C MET A 194 11.51 -6.10 11.90
N GLU A 195 11.38 -4.78 11.98
CA GLU A 195 10.11 -4.15 12.33
C GLU A 195 9.04 -4.54 11.31
N ASN A 196 7.80 -4.60 11.77
CA ASN A 196 6.68 -4.86 10.89
C ASN A 196 6.45 -3.70 9.88
N PHE A 197 6.14 -4.04 8.64
CA PHE A 197 5.78 -3.10 7.59
C PHE A 197 4.65 -3.69 6.72
N PRO A 198 3.75 -2.86 6.14
CA PRO A 198 2.68 -3.35 5.29
C PRO A 198 3.23 -3.84 3.94
N VAL A 199 2.80 -5.02 3.51
CA VAL A 199 3.20 -5.63 2.23
C VAL A 199 2.09 -5.54 1.19
N ASN A 200 0.83 -5.72 1.55
CA ASN A 200 -0.29 -5.74 0.61
C ASN A 200 -1.29 -4.61 0.84
N SER A 201 -1.69 -4.38 2.08
CA SER A 201 -2.71 -3.41 2.43
C SER A 201 -2.43 -2.79 3.78
N TYR A 202 -2.71 -1.49 3.86
CA TYR A 202 -2.58 -0.73 5.10
C TYR A 202 -3.67 -1.07 6.14
N TYR A 203 -4.73 -1.74 5.71
CA TYR A 203 -5.91 -2.04 6.52
C TYR A 203 -5.95 -3.44 7.07
N GLU A 204 -5.11 -4.34 6.53
CA GLU A 204 -5.06 -5.72 6.96
C GLU A 204 -4.12 -5.91 8.15
N GLU A 205 -4.28 -7.01 8.86
CA GLU A 205 -3.30 -7.47 9.85
C GLU A 205 -1.94 -7.58 9.17
N GLN A 206 -0.89 -7.31 9.93
CA GLN A 206 0.46 -7.35 9.39
C GLN A 206 0.80 -8.78 8.98
N ASP A 207 1.15 -8.97 7.70
CA ASP A 207 1.56 -10.28 7.22
C ASP A 207 2.91 -10.70 7.84
N PRO A 208 3.08 -11.98 8.17
CA PRO A 208 4.40 -12.52 8.45
C PRO A 208 5.24 -12.47 7.16
N VAL A 209 6.45 -11.92 7.27
CA VAL A 209 7.38 -11.71 6.15
C VAL A 209 8.70 -12.40 6.44
N ALA A 210 9.26 -13.06 5.42
CA ALA A 210 10.61 -13.60 5.44
C ALA A 210 11.38 -13.15 4.20
N PHE A 211 12.58 -12.62 4.39
CA PHE A 211 13.54 -12.32 3.33
C PHE A 211 14.69 -13.34 3.36
N ILE A 212 14.95 -13.95 2.21
CA ILE A 212 16.03 -14.90 2.05
C ILE A 212 17.18 -14.26 1.27
N GLY A 213 18.39 -14.39 1.79
CA GLY A 213 19.58 -13.84 1.15
C GLY A 213 19.94 -14.60 -0.13
N GLN A 214 20.19 -13.86 -1.19
CA GLN A 214 20.75 -14.38 -2.43
C GLN A 214 21.92 -13.51 -2.92
N GLN A 215 22.88 -14.14 -3.57
CA GLN A 215 24.02 -13.45 -4.15
C GLN A 215 23.67 -12.82 -5.51
N GLN A 216 22.77 -13.45 -6.25
CA GLN A 216 22.32 -12.99 -7.55
C GLN A 216 20.79 -13.04 -7.64
N ILE A 217 20.21 -12.08 -8.32
CA ILE A 217 18.77 -11.97 -8.58
C ILE A 217 18.58 -11.65 -10.06
N ASN A 218 17.64 -12.37 -10.70
CA ASN A 218 17.37 -12.25 -12.12
C ASN A 218 15.93 -11.86 -12.45
N ASN A 219 15.22 -11.18 -11.54
CA ASN A 219 13.81 -10.87 -11.77
C ASN A 219 13.46 -9.39 -11.58
N CYS A 220 13.58 -8.87 -10.38
CA CYS A 220 13.18 -7.50 -10.08
C CYS A 220 14.37 -6.65 -9.63
N TYR A 221 14.65 -5.61 -10.38
CA TYR A 221 15.74 -4.67 -10.12
C TYR A 221 15.17 -3.36 -9.59
N HIS A 222 15.74 -2.86 -8.51
CA HIS A 222 15.35 -1.63 -7.84
C HIS A 222 16.46 -0.61 -7.97
N VAL A 223 16.10 0.59 -8.40
CA VAL A 223 17.03 1.69 -8.62
C VAL A 223 16.56 2.88 -7.80
N ARG A 224 17.43 3.41 -6.94
CA ARG A 224 17.17 4.65 -6.23
C ARG A 224 17.74 5.82 -7.03
N LEU A 225 16.85 6.71 -7.44
CA LEU A 225 17.20 7.89 -8.22
C LEU A 225 17.60 9.06 -7.31
N LYS A 226 18.47 9.91 -7.81
CA LYS A 226 18.74 11.24 -7.27
C LYS A 226 17.62 12.21 -7.67
N GLN A 227 17.46 13.31 -6.94
CA GLN A 227 16.56 14.39 -7.37
C GLN A 227 17.16 15.17 -8.56
N PRO A 228 16.34 15.69 -9.49
CA PRO A 228 14.87 15.59 -9.56
C PRO A 228 14.40 14.26 -10.14
N TYR A 229 13.43 13.60 -9.47
CA TYR A 229 13.07 12.21 -9.77
C TYR A 229 12.45 12.00 -11.16
N GLU A 230 11.54 12.88 -11.61
CA GLU A 230 10.86 12.72 -12.90
C GLU A 230 11.81 12.82 -14.09
N GLU A 231 12.73 13.77 -14.05
CA GLU A 231 13.74 13.97 -15.11
C GLU A 231 14.72 12.81 -15.14
N ASN A 232 15.17 12.38 -13.97
CA ASN A 232 16.10 11.27 -13.81
C ASN A 232 15.44 9.93 -14.18
N LEU A 233 14.15 9.75 -13.96
CA LEU A 233 13.41 8.57 -14.41
C LEU A 233 13.34 8.51 -15.95
N ARG A 234 13.09 9.63 -16.62
CA ARG A 234 13.14 9.69 -18.10
C ARG A 234 14.52 9.35 -18.64
N SER A 235 15.56 9.89 -18.00
CA SER A 235 16.95 9.62 -18.37
C SER A 235 17.32 8.15 -18.12
N LEU A 236 16.84 7.55 -17.02
CA LEU A 236 17.03 6.12 -16.75
C LEU A 236 16.36 5.26 -17.81
N ASN A 237 15.11 5.53 -18.16
CA ASN A 237 14.39 4.77 -19.19
C ASN A 237 15.11 4.82 -20.54
N LYS A 238 15.57 6.00 -20.96
CA LYS A 238 16.36 6.15 -22.18
C LYS A 238 17.66 5.34 -22.14
N SER A 239 18.38 5.39 -21.02
CA SER A 239 19.62 4.62 -20.86
C SER A 239 19.34 3.11 -20.84
N MET A 240 18.24 2.67 -20.28
CA MET A 240 17.83 1.25 -20.31
C MET A 240 17.52 0.79 -21.73
N GLU A 241 16.78 1.58 -22.52
CA GLU A 241 16.50 1.27 -23.93
C GLU A 241 17.77 1.21 -24.78
N GLU A 242 18.75 2.08 -24.49
CA GLU A 242 20.05 2.07 -25.21
C GLU A 242 20.94 0.88 -24.81
N MET A 243 20.95 0.49 -23.53
CA MET A 243 21.78 -0.62 -23.03
C MET A 243 21.15 -2.00 -23.30
N TYR A 244 19.85 -2.09 -23.27
CA TYR A 244 19.07 -3.32 -23.36
C TYR A 244 17.89 -3.14 -24.33
N PRO A 245 18.15 -2.99 -25.64
CA PRO A 245 17.09 -2.83 -26.63
C PRO A 245 16.16 -4.06 -26.58
N THR A 246 14.87 -3.83 -26.40
CA THR A 246 13.85 -4.87 -26.56
C THR A 246 13.77 -5.22 -28.05
N GLU A 247 14.02 -6.49 -28.40
CA GLU A 247 13.80 -7.04 -29.74
C GLU A 247 12.31 -7.05 -30.12
#